data_3fd2177302940cd810116b3451e021d4
#
_entry.id   3fd2177302940cd810116b3451e021d4
#
_cell.length_a   1.000
_cell.length_b   1.000
_cell.length_c   1.000
_cell.angle_alpha   90.00
_cell.angle_beta   90.00
_cell.angle_gamma   90.00
#
_symmetry.space_group_name_H-M   'P 1'
#
loop_
_entity.id
_entity.type
_entity.pdbx_description
1 polymer ?
#
loop_
_entity_poly.entity_id
_entity_poly.type
_entity_poly.pdbx_seq_one_letter_code
_entity_poly.pdbx_strand_id
1 'polypeptide(L)'
;LGEAGGVPPWDFTDAIDAGQTAKSLTMLARMMHGGDRHPLQIMAILHGNYAKLARLDGADARNEQEAAETMGIKPGFPAKKALANYRRLGGDGVRRAIALLAKADLDLRGDSDLGNELLMEVLVARLSRLGRR
;
A
#
# COMPACT_ATOMS: atom_id res chain seq x y z
N LEU A 1 -0.66 10.36 24.60
CA LEU A 1 -1.34 10.42 24.12
C LEU A 1 -2.10 9.78 23.08
N GLY A 2 -3.13 9.69 22.80
CA GLY A 2 -4.00 9.25 21.77
C GLY A 2 -3.49 8.28 20.73
N GLU A 3 -2.32 7.80 20.98
CA GLU A 3 -1.71 6.90 20.00
C GLU A 3 -1.94 5.44 20.33
N ALA A 4 -2.66 5.13 21.36
CA ALA A 4 -3.00 3.76 21.69
C ALA A 4 -3.80 3.18 20.51
N GLY A 5 -3.31 2.09 19.94
CA GLY A 5 -3.93 1.49 18.76
C GLY A 5 -3.57 2.17 17.45
N GLY A 6 -2.96 3.35 17.50
CA GLY A 6 -2.54 4.06 16.30
C GLY A 6 -1.40 3.37 15.60
N VAL A 7 -1.46 3.28 14.28
CA VAL A 7 -0.40 2.71 13.46
C VAL A 7 0.01 3.80 12.48
N PRO A 8 1.29 4.20 12.49
CA PRO A 8 1.74 5.15 11.47
C PRO A 8 1.51 4.58 10.08
N PRO A 9 1.01 5.38 9.15
CA PRO A 9 0.74 4.87 7.80
C PRO A 9 1.94 4.21 7.14
N TRP A 10 3.15 4.73 7.36
CA TRP A 10 4.35 4.15 6.76
C TRP A 10 4.69 2.77 7.31
N ASP A 11 4.39 2.48 8.58
CA ASP A 11 4.62 1.16 9.15
C ASP A 11 3.72 0.12 8.48
N PHE A 12 2.47 0.51 8.22
CA PHE A 12 1.50 -0.35 7.56
C PHE A 12 1.92 -0.65 6.11
N THR A 13 2.22 0.38 5.34
CA THR A 13 2.63 0.20 3.95
C THR A 13 3.97 -0.54 3.86
N ASP A 14 4.89 -0.30 4.79
CA ASP A 14 6.16 -1.02 4.81
C ASP A 14 5.96 -2.52 5.04
N ALA A 15 5.05 -2.90 5.93
CA ALA A 15 4.77 -4.31 6.19
C ALA A 15 4.18 -4.99 4.94
N ILE A 16 3.28 -4.30 4.25
CA ILE A 16 2.70 -4.80 3.01
C ILE A 16 3.78 -4.95 1.94
N ASP A 17 4.58 -3.91 1.75
CA ASP A 17 5.63 -3.90 0.73
C ASP A 17 6.69 -4.96 1.01
N ALA A 18 6.95 -5.26 2.27
CA ALA A 18 7.90 -6.31 2.65
C ALA A 18 7.29 -7.72 2.54
N GLY A 19 6.03 -7.84 2.20
CA GLY A 19 5.37 -9.14 2.08
C GLY A 19 5.03 -9.79 3.42
N GLN A 20 4.99 -9.00 4.49
CA GLN A 20 4.70 -9.49 5.84
C GLN A 20 3.19 -9.53 6.04
N THR A 21 2.55 -10.57 5.49
CA THR A 21 1.09 -10.67 5.46
C THR A 21 0.47 -10.64 6.86
N ALA A 22 0.95 -11.48 7.77
CA ALA A 22 0.38 -11.55 9.12
C ALA A 22 0.51 -10.23 9.86
N LYS A 23 1.68 -9.60 9.76
CA LYS A 23 1.92 -8.30 10.38
C LYS A 23 1.02 -7.22 9.79
N SER A 24 0.85 -7.24 8.46
CA SER A 24 -0.02 -6.29 7.77
C SER A 24 -1.47 -6.42 8.24
N LEU A 25 -1.95 -7.64 8.41
CA LEU A 25 -3.33 -7.88 8.88
C LEU A 25 -3.51 -7.46 10.33
N THR A 26 -2.50 -7.70 11.17
CA THR A 26 -2.53 -7.25 12.55
C THR A 26 -2.60 -5.71 12.62
N MET A 27 -1.80 -5.04 11.80
CA MET A 27 -1.81 -3.59 11.75
C MET A 27 -3.15 -3.05 11.23
N LEU A 28 -3.72 -3.71 10.21
CA LEU A 28 -5.02 -3.33 9.69
C LEU A 28 -6.09 -3.40 10.78
N ALA A 29 -6.13 -4.49 11.54
CA ALA A 29 -7.08 -4.64 12.62
C ALA A 29 -6.93 -3.53 13.66
N ARG A 30 -5.69 -3.18 14.01
CA ARG A 30 -5.44 -2.10 14.96
C ARG A 30 -5.89 -0.74 14.42
N MET A 31 -5.70 -0.50 13.12
CA MET A 31 -6.15 0.74 12.49
C MET A 31 -7.66 0.88 12.49
N MET A 32 -8.37 -0.22 12.21
CA MET A 32 -9.82 -0.20 12.13
C MET A 32 -10.48 -0.20 13.50
N HIS A 33 -9.93 -0.90 14.46
CA HIS A 33 -10.54 -1.07 15.78
C HIS A 33 -9.91 -0.18 16.86
N GLY A 34 -8.59 -0.22 16.98
CA GLY A 34 -7.88 0.56 17.98
C GLY A 34 -7.72 2.02 17.58
N GLY A 35 -7.39 2.28 16.32
CA GLY A 35 -7.19 3.63 15.80
C GLY A 35 -8.45 4.28 15.25
N ASP A 36 -9.53 3.52 15.18
CA ASP A 36 -10.83 3.99 14.70
C ASP A 36 -10.79 4.66 13.32
N ARG A 37 -9.94 4.13 12.42
CA ARG A 37 -9.87 4.65 11.07
C ARG A 37 -10.92 4.01 10.18
N HIS A 38 -11.60 4.85 9.45
CA HIS A 38 -12.58 4.38 8.47
C HIS A 38 -11.88 3.68 7.32
N PRO A 39 -12.47 2.61 6.75
CA PRO A 39 -11.87 1.93 5.58
C PRO A 39 -11.49 2.88 4.45
N LEU A 40 -12.25 3.93 4.19
CA LEU A 40 -11.90 4.90 3.14
C LEU A 40 -10.61 5.65 3.43
N GLN A 41 -10.30 5.90 4.70
CA GLN A 41 -9.03 6.52 5.09
C GLN A 41 -7.86 5.57 4.83
N ILE A 42 -8.07 4.28 5.12
CA ILE A 42 -7.07 3.25 4.86
C ILE A 42 -6.85 3.10 3.36
N MET A 43 -7.93 3.13 2.57
CA MET A 43 -7.82 3.10 1.11
C MET A 43 -7.00 4.27 0.59
N ALA A 44 -7.18 5.47 1.14
CA ALA A 44 -6.40 6.63 0.73
C ALA A 44 -4.90 6.42 0.97
N ILE A 45 -4.54 5.80 2.10
CA ILE A 45 -3.14 5.48 2.40
C ILE A 45 -2.59 4.51 1.35
N LEU A 46 -3.35 3.48 1.02
CA LEU A 46 -2.93 2.47 0.04
C LEU A 46 -2.82 3.07 -1.36
N HIS A 47 -3.79 3.86 -1.79
CA HIS A 47 -3.74 4.54 -3.08
C HIS A 47 -2.50 5.43 -3.18
N GLY A 48 -2.19 6.17 -2.12
CA GLY A 48 -1.00 7.02 -2.10
C GLY A 48 0.29 6.22 -2.27
N ASN A 49 0.37 5.06 -1.61
CA ASN A 49 1.55 4.22 -1.70
C ASN A 49 1.78 3.70 -3.12
N TYR A 50 0.75 3.17 -3.74
CA TYR A 50 0.90 2.59 -5.08
C TYR A 50 0.96 3.64 -6.19
N ALA A 51 0.41 4.83 -5.97
CA ALA A 51 0.57 5.94 -6.90
C ALA A 51 2.05 6.35 -7.02
N LYS A 52 2.78 6.33 -5.90
CA LYS A 52 4.22 6.59 -5.92
C LYS A 52 4.95 5.57 -6.78
N LEU A 53 4.62 4.30 -6.60
CA LEU A 53 5.25 3.23 -7.37
C LEU A 53 4.87 3.29 -8.85
N ALA A 54 3.63 3.67 -9.14
CA ALA A 54 3.17 3.81 -10.51
C ALA A 54 3.95 4.87 -11.27
N ARG A 55 4.39 5.93 -10.59
CA ARG A 55 5.22 6.96 -11.21
C ARG A 55 6.56 6.43 -11.68
N LEU A 56 7.06 5.38 -11.04
CA LEU A 56 8.32 4.76 -11.43
C LEU A 56 8.15 3.75 -12.57
N ASP A 57 6.93 3.33 -12.84
CA ASP A 57 6.67 2.36 -13.90
C ASP A 57 6.98 2.98 -15.26
N GLY A 58 7.87 2.35 -15.99
CA GLY A 58 8.29 2.84 -17.30
C GLY A 58 9.32 3.97 -17.26
N ALA A 59 9.67 4.48 -16.10
CA ALA A 59 10.62 5.59 -15.99
C ALA A 59 12.08 5.16 -16.05
N ASP A 60 12.34 3.87 -15.83
CA ASP A 60 13.69 3.32 -15.93
C ASP A 60 14.69 3.99 -15.00
N ALA A 61 14.26 4.37 -13.80
CA ALA A 61 15.14 4.99 -12.82
C ALA A 61 16.21 4.01 -12.36
N ARG A 62 17.47 4.42 -12.47
CA ARG A 62 18.60 3.55 -12.16
C ARG A 62 19.11 3.71 -10.74
N ASN A 63 18.77 4.81 -10.09
CA ASN A 63 19.25 5.10 -8.75
C ASN A 63 18.26 5.99 -8.01
N GLU A 64 18.57 6.26 -6.75
CA GLU A 64 17.74 7.08 -5.87
C GLU A 64 17.48 8.48 -6.44
N GLN A 65 18.49 9.11 -7.03
CA GLN A 65 18.34 10.45 -7.59
C GLN A 65 17.35 10.48 -8.74
N GLU A 66 17.47 9.52 -9.67
CA GLU A 66 16.55 9.46 -10.81
C GLU A 66 15.13 9.13 -10.34
N ALA A 67 14.99 8.26 -9.34
CA ALA A 67 13.69 7.95 -8.77
C ALA A 67 13.07 9.19 -8.12
N ALA A 68 13.87 9.95 -7.38
CA ALA A 68 13.39 11.17 -6.73
C ALA A 68 12.91 12.20 -7.75
N GLU A 69 13.65 12.38 -8.84
CA GLU A 69 13.25 13.28 -9.92
C GLU A 69 11.92 12.86 -10.54
N THR A 70 11.79 11.56 -10.83
CA THR A 70 10.56 11.02 -11.41
C THR A 70 9.36 11.22 -10.50
N MET A 71 9.57 11.06 -9.19
CA MET A 71 8.51 11.21 -8.20
C MET A 71 8.25 12.66 -7.79
N GLY A 72 9.14 13.58 -8.18
CA GLY A 72 9.00 14.98 -7.80
C GLY A 72 9.29 15.23 -6.34
N ILE A 73 10.21 14.48 -5.75
CA ILE A 73 10.60 14.62 -4.33
C ILE A 73 12.11 14.77 -4.23
N LYS A 74 12.59 15.13 -3.04
CA LYS A 74 14.02 15.22 -2.80
C LYS A 74 14.65 13.84 -2.74
N PRO A 75 15.90 13.68 -3.20
CA PRO A 75 16.64 12.43 -2.99
C PRO A 75 16.73 12.15 -1.48
N GLY A 76 16.68 10.88 -1.12
CA GLY A 76 16.74 10.46 0.25
C GLY A 76 16.06 9.12 0.45
N PHE A 77 15.84 8.77 1.71
CA PHE A 77 15.30 7.47 2.08
C PHE A 77 13.95 7.17 1.43
N PRO A 78 12.98 8.10 1.37
CA PRO A 78 11.69 7.79 0.72
C PRO A 78 11.83 7.40 -0.74
N ALA A 79 12.69 8.08 -1.50
CA ALA A 79 12.93 7.76 -2.90
C ALA A 79 13.62 6.41 -3.04
N LYS A 80 14.62 6.14 -2.19
CA LYS A 80 15.34 4.89 -2.18
C LYS A 80 14.39 3.72 -1.89
N LYS A 81 13.52 3.89 -0.91
CA LYS A 81 12.56 2.85 -0.51
C LYS A 81 11.54 2.59 -1.63
N ALA A 82 11.03 3.64 -2.25
CA ALA A 82 10.08 3.50 -3.34
C ALA A 82 10.70 2.75 -4.52
N LEU A 83 11.95 3.07 -4.86
CA LEU A 83 12.64 2.38 -5.95
C LEU A 83 12.84 0.90 -5.63
N ALA A 84 13.24 0.58 -4.40
CA ALA A 84 13.41 -0.81 -3.97
C ALA A 84 12.09 -1.57 -4.04
N ASN A 85 11.00 -0.97 -3.57
CA ASN A 85 9.68 -1.59 -3.61
C ASN A 85 9.20 -1.79 -5.04
N TYR A 86 9.42 -0.80 -5.91
CA TYR A 86 9.08 -0.94 -7.32
C TYR A 86 9.84 -2.10 -7.97
N ARG A 87 11.14 -2.20 -7.71
CA ARG A 87 11.94 -3.30 -8.25
C ARG A 87 11.48 -4.66 -7.76
N ARG A 88 11.04 -4.72 -6.50
CA ARG A 88 10.54 -5.97 -5.94
C ARG A 88 9.22 -6.39 -6.59
N LEU A 89 8.30 -5.47 -6.79
CA LEU A 89 7.00 -5.75 -7.39
C LEU A 89 7.05 -5.85 -8.91
N GLY A 90 7.86 -5.02 -9.54
CA GLY A 90 7.86 -4.87 -10.99
C GLY A 90 6.62 -4.15 -11.50
N GLY A 91 6.64 -3.78 -12.76
CA GLY A 91 5.50 -3.09 -13.38
C GLY A 91 4.21 -3.89 -13.30
N ASP A 92 4.28 -5.20 -13.53
CA ASP A 92 3.09 -6.06 -13.43
C ASP A 92 2.52 -6.09 -12.03
N GLY A 93 3.38 -6.17 -11.01
CA GLY A 93 2.95 -6.15 -9.62
C GLY A 93 2.24 -4.85 -9.25
N VAL A 94 2.79 -3.72 -9.70
CA VAL A 94 2.19 -2.42 -9.45
C VAL A 94 0.81 -2.31 -10.13
N ARG A 95 0.72 -2.77 -11.38
CA ARG A 95 -0.57 -2.74 -12.11
C ARG A 95 -1.60 -3.63 -11.45
N ARG A 96 -1.20 -4.80 -10.94
CA ARG A 96 -2.10 -5.69 -10.18
C ARG A 96 -2.57 -5.02 -8.89
N ALA A 97 -1.67 -4.33 -8.19
CA ALA A 97 -2.04 -3.60 -6.98
C ALA A 97 -3.11 -2.55 -7.28
N ILE A 98 -2.92 -1.79 -8.34
CA ILE A 98 -3.87 -0.75 -8.74
C ILE A 98 -5.22 -1.36 -9.09
N ALA A 99 -5.23 -2.49 -9.79
CA ALA A 99 -6.47 -3.19 -10.12
C ALA A 99 -7.18 -3.69 -8.86
N LEU A 100 -6.43 -4.23 -7.89
CA LEU A 100 -7.01 -4.67 -6.63
C LEU A 100 -7.63 -3.51 -5.86
N LEU A 101 -6.97 -2.35 -5.84
CA LEU A 101 -7.50 -1.16 -5.19
C LEU A 101 -8.76 -0.66 -5.87
N ALA A 102 -8.78 -0.66 -7.20
CA ALA A 102 -9.96 -0.22 -7.94
C ALA A 102 -11.16 -1.12 -7.65
N LYS A 103 -10.93 -2.43 -7.60
CA LYS A 103 -12.00 -3.37 -7.25
C LYS A 103 -12.47 -3.15 -5.82
N ALA A 104 -11.56 -2.95 -4.89
CA ALA A 104 -11.93 -2.71 -3.50
C ALA A 104 -12.75 -1.42 -3.35
N ASP A 105 -12.42 -0.38 -4.09
CA ASP A 105 -13.19 0.86 -4.10
C ASP A 105 -14.66 0.59 -4.49
N LEU A 106 -14.87 -0.21 -5.52
CA LEU A 106 -16.22 -0.56 -5.96
C LEU A 106 -16.92 -1.42 -4.92
N ASP A 107 -16.23 -2.41 -4.36
CA ASP A 107 -16.80 -3.31 -3.36
C ASP A 107 -17.22 -2.53 -2.11
N LEU A 108 -16.42 -1.55 -1.68
CA LEU A 108 -16.74 -0.72 -0.52
C LEU A 108 -17.94 0.19 -0.76
N ARG A 109 -18.30 0.43 -2.02
CA ARG A 109 -19.47 1.21 -2.39
C ARG A 109 -20.75 0.37 -2.47
N GLY A 110 -20.65 -0.93 -2.16
CA GLY A 110 -21.82 -1.79 -2.14
C GLY A 110 -21.91 -2.80 -3.28
N ASP A 111 -20.85 -2.92 -4.09
CA ASP A 111 -20.82 -3.90 -5.18
C ASP A 111 -20.52 -5.31 -4.70
N SER A 112 -20.44 -5.53 -3.40
CA SER A 112 -20.13 -6.82 -2.82
C SER A 112 -21.01 -7.08 -1.61
N ASP A 113 -21.33 -8.35 -1.38
CA ASP A 113 -22.06 -8.79 -0.20
C ASP A 113 -21.17 -8.95 1.02
N LEU A 114 -19.85 -8.84 0.86
CA LEU A 114 -18.92 -8.96 1.98
C LEU A 114 -18.94 -7.70 2.83
N GLY A 115 -18.77 -7.85 4.15
CA GLY A 115 -18.63 -6.70 5.03
C GLY A 115 -17.31 -5.98 4.76
N ASN A 116 -17.29 -4.68 5.08
CA ASN A 116 -16.13 -3.82 4.80
C ASN A 116 -14.85 -4.33 5.45
N GLU A 117 -14.96 -4.88 6.66
CA GLU A 117 -13.80 -5.39 7.38
C GLU A 117 -13.16 -6.55 6.61
N LEU A 118 -13.97 -7.51 6.18
CA LEU A 118 -13.47 -8.65 5.42
C LEU A 118 -12.91 -8.22 4.07
N LEU A 119 -13.55 -7.26 3.40
CA LEU A 119 -13.04 -6.70 2.14
C LEU A 119 -11.65 -6.15 2.32
N MET A 120 -11.42 -5.39 3.40
CA MET A 120 -10.10 -4.83 3.67
C MET A 120 -9.07 -5.90 3.99
N GLU A 121 -9.46 -6.92 4.74
CA GLU A 121 -8.55 -8.03 5.07
C GLU A 121 -8.11 -8.79 3.82
N VAL A 122 -9.05 -9.09 2.94
CA VAL A 122 -8.73 -9.79 1.68
C VAL A 122 -7.82 -8.92 0.82
N LEU A 123 -8.12 -7.63 0.71
CA LEU A 123 -7.31 -6.70 -0.06
C LEU A 123 -5.86 -6.66 0.46
N VAL A 124 -5.69 -6.45 1.75
CA VAL A 124 -4.35 -6.33 2.35
C VAL A 124 -3.58 -7.64 2.21
N ALA A 125 -4.24 -8.78 2.41
CA ALA A 125 -3.58 -10.08 2.20
C ALA A 125 -3.09 -10.24 0.78
N ARG A 126 -3.89 -9.85 -0.21
CA ARG A 126 -3.51 -9.94 -1.63
C ARG A 126 -2.38 -8.99 -1.98
N LEU A 127 -2.46 -7.74 -1.51
CA LEU A 127 -1.41 -6.76 -1.75
C LEU A 127 -0.06 -7.23 -1.19
N SER A 128 -0.06 -7.80 0.01
CA SER A 128 1.18 -8.24 0.65
C SER A 128 1.84 -9.41 -0.06
N ARG A 129 1.12 -10.09 -0.94
CA ARG A 129 1.64 -11.27 -1.65
C ARG A 129 2.09 -10.98 -3.07
N LEU A 130 1.91 -9.77 -3.56
CA LEU A 130 2.21 -9.46 -4.96
C LEU A 130 3.68 -9.64 -5.34
N GLY A 131 4.60 -9.43 -4.39
CA GLY A 131 6.02 -9.59 -4.64
C GLY A 131 6.53 -11.02 -4.49
N ARG A 132 5.66 -11.96 -4.14
CA ARG A 132 6.04 -13.36 -3.94
C ARG A 132 5.83 -14.16 -5.23
N ARG A 133 6.69 -15.14 -5.41
CA ARG A 133 6.58 -16.07 -6.54
C ARG A 133 6.43 -17.48 -6.05
#